data_81b6c3c786345218fd226d52354fa337
#
_entry.id   81b6c3c786345218fd226d52354fa337
#
_cell.length_a   1.000
_cell.length_b   1.000
_cell.length_c   1.000
_cell.angle_alpha   90.00
_cell.angle_beta   90.00
_cell.angle_gamma   90.00
#
_symmetry.space_group_name_H-M   'P 1'
#
loop_
_entity.id
_entity.type
_entity.pdbx_description
1 polymer ?
#
loop_
_entity_poly.entity_id
_entity_poly.type
_entity_poly.pdbx_seq_one_letter_code
_entity_poly.pdbx_strand_id
1 'polypeptide(L)'
;MNANKALWEKGDFTRIAESMRESGEALVRTLGIRDGLEVLDLGCGDGTTAVPAAKLGANVLGVDIAGNLVEAGNARARSLGLTNCRF
;
A
#
# COMPACT_ATOMS: atom_id res chain seq x y z
N MET A 1 1.31 20.07 14.24
CA MET A 1 0.70 19.64 12.98
C MET A 1 1.77 19.50 11.91
N ASN A 2 1.70 18.46 11.12
CA ASN A 2 2.65 18.23 10.03
C ASN A 2 2.08 18.83 8.74
N ALA A 3 2.74 19.87 8.21
CA ALA A 3 2.33 20.53 6.96
C ALA A 3 2.38 19.58 5.76
N ASN A 4 3.32 18.62 5.77
CA ASN A 4 3.43 17.62 4.71
C ASN A 4 2.23 16.68 4.69
N LYS A 5 1.70 16.33 5.87
CA LYS A 5 0.50 15.51 5.95
C LYS A 5 -0.68 16.18 5.23
N ALA A 6 -0.91 17.48 5.53
CA ALA A 6 -1.98 18.23 4.90
C ALA A 6 -1.80 18.32 3.38
N LEU A 7 -0.57 18.51 2.92
CA LEU A 7 -0.25 18.58 1.49
C LEU A 7 -0.61 17.27 0.77
N TRP A 8 -0.23 16.13 1.33
CA TRP A 8 -0.49 14.83 0.72
C TRP A 8 -1.96 14.43 0.77
N GLU A 9 -2.70 14.96 1.74
CA GLU A 9 -4.15 14.70 1.86
C GLU A 9 -4.99 15.65 1.01
N LYS A 10 -4.40 16.71 0.48
CA LYS A 10 -5.13 17.78 -0.23
C LYS A 10 -5.73 17.32 -1.55
N GLY A 11 -5.06 16.42 -2.27
CA GLY A 11 -5.53 15.85 -3.52
C GLY A 11 -6.03 14.42 -3.34
N ASP A 12 -6.65 13.87 -4.37
CA ASP A 12 -7.05 12.47 -4.37
C ASP A 12 -5.94 11.63 -5.02
N PHE A 13 -4.94 11.30 -4.24
CA PHE A 13 -3.81 10.49 -4.71
C PHE A 13 -4.19 9.03 -4.95
N THR A 14 -5.38 8.58 -4.52
CA THR A 14 -5.85 7.24 -4.85
C THR A 14 -6.02 7.05 -6.35
N ARG A 15 -6.44 8.10 -7.06
CA ARG A 15 -6.58 8.06 -8.52
C ARG A 15 -5.22 7.97 -9.21
N ILE A 16 -4.22 8.67 -8.68
CA ILE A 16 -2.85 8.61 -9.21
C ILE A 16 -2.26 7.23 -8.91
N ALA A 17 -2.43 6.74 -7.71
CA ALA A 17 -1.94 5.43 -7.30
C ALA A 17 -2.52 4.31 -8.16
N GLU A 18 -3.79 4.44 -8.55
CA GLU A 18 -4.46 3.47 -9.41
C GLU A 18 -3.73 3.30 -10.75
N SER A 19 -3.19 4.38 -11.31
CA SER A 19 -2.44 4.32 -12.57
C SER A 19 -1.07 3.65 -12.43
N MET A 20 -0.59 3.44 -11.18
CA MET A 20 0.73 2.89 -10.88
C MET A 20 0.67 1.42 -10.43
N ARG A 21 -0.50 0.79 -10.44
CA ARG A 21 -0.66 -0.55 -9.88
C ARG A 21 0.18 -1.61 -10.57
N GLU A 22 0.28 -1.57 -11.88
CA GLU A 22 1.11 -2.50 -12.63
C GLU A 22 2.59 -2.40 -12.24
N SER A 23 3.08 -1.18 -12.01
CA SER A 23 4.45 -0.94 -11.56
C SER A 23 4.70 -1.58 -10.19
N GLY A 24 3.73 -1.45 -9.27
CA GLY A 24 3.83 -2.06 -7.94
C GLY A 24 3.89 -3.58 -8.01
N GLU A 25 3.05 -4.18 -8.84
CA GLU A 25 3.02 -5.62 -9.06
C GLU A 25 4.35 -6.13 -9.65
N ALA A 26 4.89 -5.42 -10.64
CA ALA A 26 6.17 -5.77 -11.23
C ALA A 26 7.31 -5.65 -10.23
N LEU A 27 7.30 -4.62 -9.40
CA LEU A 27 8.32 -4.39 -8.39
C LEU A 27 8.39 -5.54 -7.38
N VAL A 28 7.25 -5.97 -6.83
CA VAL A 28 7.24 -7.03 -5.81
C VAL A 28 7.73 -8.36 -6.39
N ARG A 29 7.44 -8.64 -7.66
CA ARG A 29 7.99 -9.81 -8.33
C ARG A 29 9.50 -9.72 -8.48
N THR A 30 10.00 -8.55 -8.87
CA THR A 30 11.45 -8.30 -9.02
C THR A 30 12.19 -8.42 -7.69
N LEU A 31 11.57 -7.99 -6.58
CA LEU A 31 12.17 -8.05 -5.26
C LEU A 31 12.19 -9.47 -4.66
N GLY A 32 11.53 -10.42 -5.28
CA GLY A 32 11.46 -11.78 -4.75
C GLY A 32 10.58 -11.90 -3.51
N ILE A 33 9.56 -11.07 -3.40
CA ILE A 33 8.60 -11.16 -2.31
C ILE A 33 7.89 -12.52 -2.39
N ARG A 34 7.79 -13.20 -1.26
CA ARG A 34 7.22 -14.55 -1.20
C ARG A 34 6.50 -14.79 0.11
N ASP A 35 5.83 -15.91 0.18
CA ASP A 35 5.07 -16.36 1.34
C ASP A 35 5.93 -16.34 2.61
N GLY A 36 5.36 -15.81 3.68
CA GLY A 36 5.99 -15.77 5.00
C GLY A 36 6.96 -14.63 5.26
N LEU A 37 7.32 -13.82 4.24
CA LEU A 37 8.18 -12.67 4.47
C LEU A 37 7.44 -11.58 5.27
N GLU A 38 8.18 -10.93 6.17
CA GLU A 38 7.72 -9.73 6.87
C GLU A 38 8.16 -8.51 6.04
N VAL A 39 7.21 -7.70 5.62
CA VAL A 39 7.48 -6.54 4.75
C VAL A 39 6.96 -5.26 5.38
N LEU A 40 7.80 -4.24 5.43
CA LEU A 40 7.42 -2.88 5.80
C LEU A 40 7.47 -2.01 4.56
N ASP A 41 6.33 -1.40 4.21
CA ASP A 41 6.22 -0.50 3.08
C ASP A 41 6.11 0.94 3.60
N LEU A 42 7.19 1.69 3.52
CA LEU A 42 7.25 3.08 3.95
C LEU A 42 6.77 4.00 2.82
N GLY A 43 5.83 4.89 3.15
CA GLY A 43 5.20 5.73 2.14
C GLY A 43 4.27 4.92 1.25
N CYS A 44 3.51 4.02 1.84
CA CYS A 44 2.77 2.99 1.11
C CYS A 44 1.60 3.51 0.27
N GLY A 45 1.15 4.74 0.49
CA GLY A 45 -0.05 5.24 -0.15
C GLY A 45 -1.25 4.34 0.13
N ASP A 46 -2.01 4.01 -0.89
CA ASP A 46 -3.17 3.12 -0.78
C ASP A 46 -2.82 1.65 -1.08
N GLY A 47 -1.54 1.30 -1.04
CA GLY A 47 -1.09 -0.07 -1.18
C GLY A 47 -0.68 -0.49 -2.58
N THR A 48 -0.20 0.42 -3.41
CA THR A 48 0.31 0.11 -4.76
C THR A 48 1.31 -1.05 -4.74
N THR A 49 2.19 -1.08 -3.73
CA THR A 49 3.19 -2.13 -3.55
C THR A 49 2.78 -3.11 -2.45
N ALA A 50 2.21 -2.60 -1.34
CA ALA A 50 1.84 -3.42 -0.18
C ALA A 50 0.80 -4.50 -0.54
N VAL A 51 -0.23 -4.14 -1.30
CA VAL A 51 -1.28 -5.08 -1.67
C VAL A 51 -0.75 -6.24 -2.53
N PRO A 52 -0.01 -5.99 -3.63
CA PRO A 52 0.56 -7.11 -4.39
C PRO A 52 1.55 -7.95 -3.58
N ALA A 53 2.31 -7.35 -2.65
CA ALA A 53 3.19 -8.12 -1.77
C ALA A 53 2.38 -9.09 -0.89
N ALA A 54 1.29 -8.61 -0.32
CA ALA A 54 0.41 -9.44 0.50
C ALA A 54 -0.26 -10.56 -0.31
N LYS A 55 -0.60 -10.29 -1.57
CA LYS A 55 -1.13 -11.31 -2.47
C LYS A 55 -0.16 -12.45 -2.73
N LEU A 56 1.13 -12.19 -2.62
CA LEU A 56 2.19 -13.20 -2.73
C LEU A 56 2.42 -13.95 -1.42
N GLY A 57 1.68 -13.63 -0.37
CA GLY A 57 1.74 -14.32 0.92
C GLY A 57 2.62 -13.67 1.98
N ALA A 58 3.20 -12.51 1.71
CA ALA A 58 3.97 -11.77 2.71
C ALA A 58 3.04 -11.17 3.76
N ASN A 59 3.56 -10.97 4.96
CA ASN A 59 2.88 -10.22 6.01
C ASN A 59 3.34 -8.76 5.89
N VAL A 60 2.42 -7.86 5.56
CA VAL A 60 2.77 -6.50 5.17
C VAL A 60 2.17 -5.48 6.12
N LEU A 61 3.01 -4.54 6.55
CA LEU A 61 2.58 -3.32 7.22
C LEU A 61 2.93 -2.14 6.32
N GLY A 62 1.91 -1.40 5.90
CA GLY A 62 2.09 -0.16 5.16
C GLY A 62 1.99 1.03 6.10
N VAL A 63 2.85 2.01 5.90
CA VAL A 63 2.89 3.24 6.69
C VAL A 63 2.90 4.44 5.75
N ASP A 64 2.00 5.38 5.98
CA ASP A 64 1.95 6.61 5.20
C ASP A 64 1.45 7.75 6.08
N ILE A 65 1.88 8.96 5.75
CA ILE A 65 1.47 10.17 6.44
C ILE A 65 0.04 10.61 6.05
N ALA A 66 -0.41 10.24 4.86
CA ALA A 66 -1.71 10.62 4.32
C ALA A 66 -2.80 9.66 4.81
N GLY A 67 -3.61 10.10 5.77
CA GLY A 67 -4.65 9.28 6.39
C GLY A 67 -5.70 8.77 5.40
N ASN A 68 -6.05 9.58 4.40
CA ASN A 68 -7.02 9.18 3.37
C ASN A 68 -6.49 8.02 2.51
N LEU A 69 -5.20 7.98 2.24
CA LEU A 69 -4.58 6.89 1.49
C LEU A 69 -4.52 5.61 2.34
N VAL A 70 -4.20 5.75 3.62
CA VAL A 70 -4.21 4.62 4.57
C VAL A 70 -5.60 3.99 4.66
N GLU A 71 -6.64 4.82 4.77
CA GLU A 71 -8.02 4.33 4.79
C GLU A 71 -8.37 3.59 3.51
N ALA A 72 -7.97 4.15 2.36
CA ALA A 72 -8.21 3.52 1.07
C ALA A 72 -7.47 2.17 0.97
N GLY A 73 -6.25 2.10 1.46
CA GLY A 73 -5.46 0.87 1.49
C GLY A 73 -6.12 -0.22 2.33
N ASN A 74 -6.57 0.13 3.54
CA ASN A 74 -7.27 -0.81 4.40
C ASN A 74 -8.58 -1.30 3.76
N ALA A 75 -9.31 -0.40 3.10
CA ALA A 75 -10.53 -0.77 2.39
C ALA A 75 -10.25 -1.75 1.24
N ARG A 76 -9.18 -1.51 0.49
CA ARG A 76 -8.76 -2.43 -0.58
C ARG A 76 -8.39 -3.80 -0.03
N ALA A 77 -7.60 -3.83 1.04
CA ALA A 77 -7.22 -5.10 1.65
C ALA A 77 -8.45 -5.90 2.09
N ARG A 78 -9.42 -5.24 2.73
CA ARG A 78 -10.67 -5.88 3.13
C ARG A 78 -11.46 -6.40 1.93
N SER A 79 -11.59 -5.60 0.87
CA SER A 79 -12.36 -6.00 -0.32
C SER A 79 -11.74 -7.18 -1.05
N LEU A 80 -10.41 -7.35 -0.92
CA LEU A 80 -9.67 -8.47 -1.51
C LEU A 80 -9.54 -9.67 -0.58
N GLY A 81 -10.08 -9.58 0.64
CA GLY A 81 -10.00 -10.66 1.62
C GLY A 81 -8.60 -10.88 2.18
N LEU A 82 -7.73 -9.87 2.12
CA LEU A 82 -6.37 -9.99 2.64
C LEU A 82 -6.35 -9.73 4.14
N THR A 83 -5.90 -10.71 4.91
CA THR A 83 -5.75 -10.60 6.35
C THR A 83 -4.31 -10.32 6.78
N ASN A 84 -3.39 -10.37 5.84
CA ASN A 84 -1.95 -10.21 6.02
C ASN A 84 -1.43 -8.85 5.54
N CYS A 85 -2.31 -7.88 5.36
CA CYS A 85 -1.98 -6.55 4.89
C CYS A 85 -2.69 -5.51 5.76
N ARG A 86 -1.91 -4.68 6.45
CA ARG A 86 -2.42 -3.61 7.31
C ARG A 86 -1.74 -2.29 6.98
N PHE A 87 -2.48 -1.24 7.17
CA PHE A 87 -1.99 0.11 6.96
C PHE A 87 -2.14 0.95 8.22
#